data_f6387c24429d2d5ee4f96358ac9d723f
#
_entry.id   f6387c24429d2d5ee4f96358ac9d723f
#
_cell.length_a   1.000
_cell.length_b   1.000
_cell.length_c   1.000
_cell.angle_alpha   90.00
_cell.angle_beta   90.00
_cell.angle_gamma   90.00
#
_symmetry.space_group_name_H-M   'P 1'
#
loop_
_entity.id
_entity.type
_entity.pdbx_description
1 polymer ?
#
loop_
_entity_poly.entity_id
_entity_poly.type
_entity_poly.pdbx_seq_one_letter_code
_entity_poly.pdbx_strand_id
1 'polypeptide(L)'
;EGLSEEEAKARVLVLDSKGLLVEGRSMEDYKRPYAQRPERLWGWRFAGEYPNLLETITNARATVLLGLSGQAGSFTEPVVRAMLANTPRPVIFPLSNPTSATEALPDDLVYWTEGRALVAAGSPFPPVGFKGRTVPIGQGNNAFVFPGLGLGAVLSRAREVTDGMVLEAAYALYDYTREHFPERIYPPVGRLREVSPYVAARVMQRALEEGVAEEARVQGLTLEALLDFVKSRFWEPRYLPYRPAPVI
;
A
#
# COMPACT_ATOMS: atom_id res chain seq x y z
N GLU A 1 -5.59 -15.31 3.19
CA GLU A 1 -5.09 -16.26 2.20
C GLU A 1 -4.36 -17.42 2.89
N GLY A 2 -5.12 -18.43 3.32
CA GLY A 2 -4.57 -19.63 3.96
C GLY A 2 -4.12 -19.47 5.42
N LEU A 3 -4.29 -18.29 6.02
CA LEU A 3 -4.07 -18.05 7.44
C LEU A 3 -5.41 -17.90 8.16
N SER A 4 -5.49 -18.39 9.38
CA SER A 4 -6.57 -18.03 10.29
C SER A 4 -6.48 -16.53 10.65
N GLU A 5 -7.59 -15.96 11.14
CA GLU A 5 -7.61 -14.56 11.60
C GLU A 5 -6.58 -14.32 12.73
N GLU A 6 -6.42 -15.28 13.62
CA GLU A 6 -5.45 -15.22 14.72
C GLU A 6 -4.00 -15.23 14.19
N GLU A 7 -3.68 -16.09 13.23
CA GLU A 7 -2.37 -16.12 12.61
C GLU A 7 -2.07 -14.84 11.81
N ALA A 8 -3.07 -14.28 11.14
CA ALA A 8 -2.93 -13.02 10.42
C ALA A 8 -2.67 -11.85 11.39
N LYS A 9 -3.47 -11.73 12.46
CA LYS A 9 -3.26 -10.75 13.53
C LYS A 9 -1.87 -10.87 14.16
N ALA A 10 -1.41 -12.09 14.38
CA ALA A 10 -0.09 -12.33 14.92
C ALA A 10 1.05 -11.81 14.03
N ARG A 11 0.84 -11.60 12.75
CA ARG A 11 1.85 -11.06 11.82
C ARG A 11 1.82 -9.54 11.69
N VAL A 12 0.76 -8.88 12.16
CA VAL A 12 0.57 -7.44 12.08
C VAL A 12 0.71 -6.81 13.46
N LEU A 13 1.78 -6.07 13.70
CA LEU A 13 2.07 -5.41 14.97
C LEU A 13 1.82 -3.91 14.80
N VAL A 14 0.82 -3.39 15.49
CA VAL A 14 0.44 -1.99 15.42
C VAL A 14 0.93 -1.27 16.67
N LEU A 15 1.58 -0.14 16.45
CA LEU A 15 2.08 0.74 17.50
C LEU A 15 1.42 2.11 17.39
N ASP A 16 1.22 2.75 18.54
CA ASP A 16 0.92 4.17 18.64
C ASP A 16 1.97 4.88 19.51
N SER A 17 1.72 6.14 19.90
CA SER A 17 2.66 6.94 20.70
C SER A 17 3.02 6.33 22.06
N LYS A 18 2.26 5.34 22.56
CA LYS A 18 2.52 4.66 23.82
C LYS A 18 3.24 3.30 23.63
N GLY A 19 3.52 2.89 22.38
CA GLY A 19 4.14 1.62 22.05
C GLY A 19 3.17 0.61 21.46
N LEU A 20 3.52 -0.68 21.51
CA LEU A 20 2.75 -1.79 20.94
C LEU A 20 1.34 -1.84 21.52
N LEU A 21 0.34 -2.06 20.65
CA LEU A 21 -1.03 -2.32 21.10
C LEU A 21 -1.11 -3.72 21.72
N VAL A 22 -1.50 -3.77 22.99
CA VAL A 22 -1.62 -5.02 23.78
C VAL A 22 -3.00 -5.06 24.44
N GLU A 23 -3.63 -6.23 24.49
CA GLU A 23 -4.91 -6.40 25.15
C GLU A 23 -4.83 -6.00 26.64
N GLY A 24 -5.91 -5.45 27.16
CA GLY A 24 -5.95 -4.89 28.53
C GLY A 24 -5.44 -3.45 28.65
N ARG A 25 -4.72 -2.93 27.67
CA ARG A 25 -4.31 -1.52 27.60
C ARG A 25 -5.51 -0.63 27.29
N SER A 26 -5.55 0.57 27.91
CA SER A 26 -6.53 1.59 27.54
C SER A 26 -6.24 2.13 26.14
N MET A 27 -7.18 1.95 25.20
CA MET A 27 -7.10 2.38 23.81
C MET A 27 -8.50 2.61 23.25
N GLU A 28 -8.57 3.30 22.12
CA GLU A 28 -9.79 3.52 21.36
C GLU A 28 -10.28 2.21 20.74
N ASP A 29 -11.60 2.03 20.60
CA ASP A 29 -12.23 0.77 20.17
C ASP A 29 -11.74 0.28 18.80
N TYR A 30 -11.49 1.21 17.85
CA TYR A 30 -10.99 0.84 16.52
C TYR A 30 -9.57 0.25 16.52
N LYS A 31 -8.79 0.43 17.59
CA LYS A 31 -7.45 -0.16 17.76
C LYS A 31 -7.50 -1.59 18.33
N ARG A 32 -8.56 -1.93 19.08
CA ARG A 32 -8.66 -3.23 19.78
C ARG A 32 -8.47 -4.45 18.88
N PRO A 33 -9.00 -4.47 17.62
CA PRO A 33 -8.80 -5.60 16.72
C PRO A 33 -7.33 -5.92 16.42
N TYR A 34 -6.44 -4.94 16.57
CA TYR A 34 -5.00 -5.07 16.31
C TYR A 34 -4.15 -5.32 17.57
N ALA A 35 -4.77 -5.32 18.74
CA ALA A 35 -4.05 -5.56 20.00
C ALA A 35 -3.53 -6.99 20.07
N GLN A 36 -2.29 -7.13 20.50
CA GLN A 36 -1.64 -8.43 20.69
C GLN A 36 -1.99 -8.99 22.07
N ARG A 37 -2.12 -10.31 22.17
CA ARG A 37 -2.30 -10.98 23.47
C ARG A 37 -1.06 -10.80 24.35
N PRO A 38 -1.20 -10.57 25.67
CA PRO A 38 -0.05 -10.41 26.58
C PRO A 38 0.92 -11.60 26.55
N GLU A 39 0.41 -12.82 26.36
CA GLU A 39 1.21 -14.04 26.31
C GLU A 39 2.23 -14.04 25.17
N ARG A 40 1.95 -13.30 24.11
CA ARG A 40 2.87 -13.14 22.99
C ARG A 40 4.16 -12.41 23.36
N LEU A 41 4.10 -11.58 24.39
CA LEU A 41 5.24 -10.81 24.86
C LEU A 41 6.11 -11.61 25.85
N TRP A 42 5.73 -12.84 26.17
CA TRP A 42 6.55 -13.68 27.05
C TRP A 42 7.93 -13.92 26.42
N GLY A 43 8.96 -13.62 27.19
CA GLY A 43 10.34 -13.68 26.75
C GLY A 43 10.85 -12.46 25.98
N TRP A 44 9.97 -11.49 25.69
CA TRP A 44 10.41 -10.23 25.08
C TRP A 44 11.18 -9.37 26.10
N ARG A 45 12.14 -8.61 25.60
CA ARG A 45 12.91 -7.64 26.40
C ARG A 45 12.51 -6.23 26.01
N PHE A 46 11.97 -5.46 26.92
CA PHE A 46 11.60 -4.07 26.77
C PHE A 46 11.65 -3.36 28.11
N ALA A 47 11.84 -2.02 28.13
CA ALA A 47 12.08 -1.23 29.32
C ALA A 47 10.82 -0.55 29.88
N GLY A 48 9.87 -0.18 29.00
CA GLY A 48 8.64 0.54 29.36
C GLY A 48 7.49 -0.37 29.79
N GLU A 49 6.31 0.20 29.91
CA GLU A 49 5.07 -0.55 30.15
C GLU A 49 4.69 -1.40 28.94
N TYR A 50 4.95 -0.87 27.73
CA TYR A 50 4.74 -1.55 26.45
C TYR A 50 5.98 -1.42 25.58
N PRO A 51 6.29 -2.43 24.73
CA PRO A 51 7.42 -2.35 23.82
C PRO A 51 7.33 -1.14 22.88
N ASN A 52 8.40 -0.36 22.79
CA ASN A 52 8.55 0.70 21.79
C ASN A 52 8.85 0.11 20.40
N LEU A 53 9.01 0.98 19.39
CA LEU A 53 9.23 0.56 18.00
C LEU A 53 10.48 -0.31 17.85
N LEU A 54 11.61 0.10 18.40
CA LEU A 54 12.87 -0.65 18.31
C LEU A 54 12.76 -2.01 19.01
N GLU A 55 12.19 -2.02 20.20
CA GLU A 55 11.99 -3.24 20.99
C GLU A 55 11.03 -4.20 20.30
N THR A 56 9.94 -3.68 19.72
CA THR A 56 8.99 -4.49 18.96
C THR A 56 9.65 -5.12 17.74
N ILE A 57 10.37 -4.35 16.92
CA ILE A 57 11.09 -4.84 15.75
C ILE A 57 12.09 -5.93 16.13
N THR A 58 12.85 -5.70 17.19
CA THR A 58 13.90 -6.63 17.64
C THR A 58 13.32 -7.95 18.14
N ASN A 59 12.31 -7.89 19.02
CA ASN A 59 11.71 -9.08 19.62
C ASN A 59 10.88 -9.88 18.61
N ALA A 60 10.09 -9.20 17.77
CA ALA A 60 9.24 -9.84 16.78
C ALA A 60 9.99 -10.27 15.51
N ARG A 61 11.24 -9.82 15.33
CA ARG A 61 12.02 -10.02 14.10
C ARG A 61 11.29 -9.54 12.84
N ALA A 62 10.68 -8.35 12.94
CA ALA A 62 9.91 -7.77 11.86
C ALA A 62 10.75 -7.60 10.58
N THR A 63 10.13 -7.82 9.43
CA THR A 63 10.75 -7.72 8.10
C THR A 63 10.16 -6.62 7.23
N VAL A 64 8.98 -6.10 7.61
CA VAL A 64 8.26 -5.01 6.96
C VAL A 64 7.96 -3.94 8.00
N LEU A 65 8.27 -2.68 7.69
CA LEU A 65 8.02 -1.52 8.52
C LEU A 65 7.24 -0.47 7.73
N LEU A 66 6.05 -0.12 8.20
CA LEU A 66 5.18 0.87 7.59
C LEU A 66 5.00 2.07 8.53
N GLY A 67 5.31 3.26 8.05
CA GLY A 67 5.12 4.54 8.75
C GLY A 67 3.83 5.20 8.31
N LEU A 68 2.86 5.31 9.22
CA LEU A 68 1.52 5.84 8.99
C LEU A 68 1.09 6.81 10.09
N SER A 69 2.03 7.25 10.93
CA SER A 69 1.74 7.95 12.18
C SER A 69 1.89 9.48 12.11
N GLY A 70 2.51 10.01 11.06
CA GLY A 70 2.87 11.42 10.96
C GLY A 70 3.96 11.84 11.96
N GLN A 71 4.65 10.88 12.58
CA GLN A 71 5.73 11.15 13.54
C GLN A 71 7.06 11.28 12.81
N ALA A 72 7.40 12.50 12.40
CA ALA A 72 8.65 12.79 11.68
C ALA A 72 9.88 12.22 12.40
N GLY A 73 10.75 11.55 11.65
CA GLY A 73 12.02 11.03 12.16
C GLY A 73 11.90 9.83 13.12
N SER A 74 10.72 9.21 13.24
CA SER A 74 10.53 8.08 14.15
C SER A 74 11.27 6.81 13.70
N PHE A 75 11.63 6.67 12.41
CA PHE A 75 12.48 5.59 11.92
C PHE A 75 13.95 5.99 12.04
N THR A 76 14.46 5.92 13.25
CA THR A 76 15.85 6.25 13.56
C THR A 76 16.82 5.20 13.02
N GLU A 77 18.12 5.54 12.95
CA GLU A 77 19.15 4.59 12.50
C GLU A 77 19.14 3.26 13.29
N PRO A 78 19.04 3.22 14.64
CA PRO A 78 18.90 1.96 15.37
C PRO A 78 17.69 1.12 14.94
N VAL A 79 16.53 1.76 14.70
CA VAL A 79 15.32 1.09 14.21
C VAL A 79 15.56 0.44 12.85
N VAL A 80 16.13 1.18 11.90
CA VAL A 80 16.41 0.71 10.54
C VAL A 80 17.46 -0.40 10.53
N ARG A 81 18.50 -0.27 11.35
CA ARG A 81 19.53 -1.32 11.50
C ARG A 81 18.98 -2.60 12.14
N ALA A 82 18.04 -2.49 13.06
CA ALA A 82 17.34 -3.66 13.63
C ALA A 82 16.52 -4.40 12.54
N MET A 83 15.85 -3.66 11.65
CA MET A 83 15.18 -4.27 10.47
C MET A 83 16.16 -5.04 9.61
N LEU A 84 17.34 -4.46 9.35
CA LEU A 84 18.38 -5.08 8.54
C LEU A 84 19.01 -6.32 9.21
N ALA A 85 19.06 -6.35 10.54
CA ALA A 85 19.52 -7.53 11.29
C ALA A 85 18.52 -8.70 11.20
N ASN A 86 17.23 -8.40 11.02
CA ASN A 86 16.18 -9.42 10.92
C ASN A 86 16.09 -10.07 9.53
N THR A 87 16.40 -9.32 8.48
CA THR A 87 16.31 -9.77 7.08
C THR A 87 17.34 -9.05 6.19
N PRO A 88 17.95 -9.73 5.22
CA PRO A 88 18.93 -9.10 4.34
C PRO A 88 18.32 -8.00 3.43
N ARG A 89 16.99 -8.00 3.23
CA ARG A 89 16.29 -7.04 2.36
C ARG A 89 14.97 -6.58 3.03
N PRO A 90 15.05 -5.69 4.04
CA PRO A 90 13.86 -5.20 4.72
C PRO A 90 13.00 -4.30 3.80
N VAL A 91 11.68 -4.33 4.03
CA VAL A 91 10.75 -3.37 3.44
C VAL A 91 10.55 -2.25 4.44
N ILE A 92 10.85 -1.00 4.05
CA ILE A 92 10.73 0.17 4.93
C ILE A 92 10.02 1.29 4.16
N PHE A 93 8.79 1.56 4.53
CA PHE A 93 7.90 2.51 3.87
C PHE A 93 7.47 3.64 4.82
N PRO A 94 8.18 4.78 4.85
CA PRO A 94 7.71 5.99 5.52
C PRO A 94 6.64 6.68 4.67
N LEU A 95 5.37 6.35 4.93
CA LEU A 95 4.24 6.75 4.07
C LEU A 95 3.53 8.03 4.53
N SER A 96 3.97 8.66 5.65
CA SER A 96 3.34 9.88 6.12
C SER A 96 3.59 11.08 5.23
N ASN A 97 2.56 11.92 5.08
CA ASN A 97 2.56 13.15 4.30
C ASN A 97 2.22 14.35 5.22
N PRO A 98 2.70 15.55 4.91
CA PRO A 98 3.65 15.92 3.86
C PRO A 98 5.08 15.45 4.15
N THR A 99 6.05 15.81 3.32
CA THR A 99 7.48 15.45 3.48
C THR A 99 8.02 15.78 4.88
N SER A 100 7.55 16.87 5.50
CA SER A 100 7.92 17.25 6.87
C SER A 100 7.42 16.31 7.95
N ALA A 101 6.48 15.43 7.64
CA ALA A 101 5.93 14.41 8.55
C ALA A 101 6.48 13.00 8.28
N THR A 102 7.40 12.85 7.32
CA THR A 102 7.96 11.53 6.96
C THR A 102 8.74 10.94 8.14
N GLU A 103 8.55 9.67 8.38
CA GLU A 103 9.20 8.94 9.47
C GLU A 103 10.73 8.81 9.29
N ALA A 104 11.22 8.81 8.04
CA ALA A 104 12.63 8.93 7.71
C ALA A 104 12.79 9.46 6.27
N LEU A 105 13.92 10.08 5.98
CA LEU A 105 14.29 10.44 4.62
C LEU A 105 14.78 9.19 3.86
N PRO A 106 14.40 9.03 2.58
CA PRO A 106 14.88 7.91 1.77
C PRO A 106 16.41 7.80 1.67
N ASP A 107 17.11 8.92 1.66
CA ASP A 107 18.58 8.95 1.69
C ASP A 107 19.12 8.20 2.92
N ASP A 108 18.63 8.53 4.10
CA ASP A 108 19.03 7.89 5.35
C ASP A 108 18.76 6.38 5.31
N LEU A 109 17.56 5.98 4.83
CA LEU A 109 17.18 4.57 4.72
C LEU A 109 18.11 3.81 3.79
N VAL A 110 18.47 4.40 2.64
CA VAL A 110 19.40 3.77 1.69
C VAL A 110 20.80 3.66 2.31
N TYR A 111 21.29 4.72 2.98
CA TYR A 111 22.61 4.70 3.60
C TYR A 111 22.69 3.74 4.79
N TRP A 112 21.74 3.76 5.71
CA TRP A 112 21.74 2.89 6.90
C TRP A 112 21.55 1.40 6.57
N THR A 113 20.91 1.10 5.45
CA THR A 113 20.72 -0.28 4.97
C THR A 113 21.71 -0.70 3.91
N GLU A 114 22.71 0.13 3.60
CA GLU A 114 23.69 -0.13 2.54
C GLU A 114 23.04 -0.40 1.16
N GLY A 115 21.92 0.27 0.89
CA GLY A 115 21.13 0.14 -0.32
C GLY A 115 20.41 -1.20 -0.46
N ARG A 116 20.21 -1.94 0.63
CA ARG A 116 19.55 -3.25 0.64
C ARG A 116 18.04 -3.16 0.84
N ALA A 117 17.54 -2.14 1.54
CA ALA A 117 16.12 -2.01 1.78
C ALA A 117 15.32 -1.76 0.49
N LEU A 118 14.09 -2.26 0.49
CA LEU A 118 13.05 -1.79 -0.42
C LEU A 118 12.41 -0.56 0.21
N VAL A 119 12.55 0.59 -0.45
CA VAL A 119 12.09 1.88 0.07
C VAL A 119 10.99 2.46 -0.82
N ALA A 120 9.88 2.84 -0.21
CA ALA A 120 8.88 3.70 -0.81
C ALA A 120 8.44 4.75 0.21
N ALA A 121 8.14 5.96 -0.24
CA ALA A 121 7.70 7.06 0.60
C ALA A 121 6.32 7.59 0.19
N GLY A 122 5.59 8.21 1.11
CA GLY A 122 4.27 8.78 0.80
C GLY A 122 4.35 10.00 -0.12
N SER A 123 5.39 10.82 0.06
CA SER A 123 5.69 11.99 -0.77
C SER A 123 6.67 11.63 -1.90
N PRO A 124 6.72 12.42 -2.99
CA PRO A 124 7.70 12.23 -4.04
C PRO A 124 9.11 12.61 -3.56
N PHE A 125 10.06 11.69 -3.76
CA PHE A 125 11.48 11.93 -3.52
C PHE A 125 12.29 11.62 -4.77
N PRO A 126 13.42 12.32 -5.00
CA PRO A 126 14.34 11.97 -6.07
C PRO A 126 14.98 10.61 -5.82
N PRO A 127 15.51 9.96 -6.87
CA PRO A 127 16.33 8.77 -6.69
C PRO A 127 17.58 9.06 -5.87
N VAL A 128 18.01 8.11 -5.04
CA VAL A 128 19.17 8.25 -4.16
C VAL A 128 20.42 7.66 -4.82
N GLY A 129 21.49 8.45 -4.87
CA GLY A 129 22.81 7.96 -5.30
C GLY A 129 23.50 7.16 -4.19
N PHE A 130 23.88 5.91 -4.46
CA PHE A 130 24.58 5.08 -3.49
C PHE A 130 25.62 4.16 -4.14
N LYS A 131 26.90 4.30 -3.77
CA LYS A 131 28.02 3.47 -4.26
C LYS A 131 28.04 3.33 -5.79
N GLY A 132 27.90 4.44 -6.51
CA GLY A 132 27.96 4.49 -7.99
C GLY A 132 26.71 3.96 -8.72
N ARG A 133 25.64 3.62 -8.00
CA ARG A 133 24.33 3.26 -8.56
C ARG A 133 23.25 4.23 -8.12
N THR A 134 22.19 4.32 -8.88
CA THR A 134 20.99 5.09 -8.55
C THR A 134 19.91 4.15 -8.02
N VAL A 135 19.43 4.41 -6.80
CA VAL A 135 18.35 3.66 -6.16
C VAL A 135 17.04 4.43 -6.38
N PRO A 136 16.10 3.90 -7.17
CA PRO A 136 14.81 4.54 -7.35
C PRO A 136 13.99 4.45 -6.06
N ILE A 137 13.34 5.55 -5.68
CA ILE A 137 12.42 5.57 -4.55
C ILE A 137 10.99 5.44 -5.08
N GLY A 138 10.26 4.45 -4.57
CA GLY A 138 8.85 4.28 -4.88
C GLY A 138 8.01 5.36 -4.21
N GLN A 139 6.94 5.83 -4.87
CA GLN A 139 5.95 6.67 -4.21
C GLN A 139 4.71 5.82 -3.90
N GLY A 140 4.47 5.55 -2.61
CA GLY A 140 3.27 4.90 -2.11
C GLY A 140 2.10 5.88 -2.10
N ASN A 141 1.34 5.96 -3.19
CA ASN A 141 0.26 6.92 -3.34
C ASN A 141 -1.06 6.21 -3.67
N ASN A 142 -2.12 6.61 -2.98
CA ASN A 142 -3.47 6.10 -3.19
C ASN A 142 -3.97 6.28 -4.64
N ALA A 143 -3.43 7.24 -5.39
CA ALA A 143 -3.75 7.47 -6.79
C ALA A 143 -3.46 6.26 -7.70
N PHE A 144 -2.64 5.32 -7.30
CA PHE A 144 -2.43 4.08 -8.06
C PHE A 144 -3.58 3.09 -7.95
N VAL A 145 -4.37 3.14 -6.88
CA VAL A 145 -5.42 2.15 -6.59
C VAL A 145 -6.82 2.76 -6.74
N PHE A 146 -7.11 3.85 -6.04
CA PHE A 146 -8.48 4.35 -5.93
C PHE A 146 -9.15 4.75 -7.24
N PRO A 147 -8.49 5.41 -8.22
CA PRO A 147 -9.15 5.73 -9.48
C PRO A 147 -9.56 4.45 -10.24
N GLY A 148 -8.69 3.43 -10.25
CA GLY A 148 -8.98 2.15 -10.90
C GLY A 148 -10.08 1.38 -10.17
N LEU A 149 -10.00 1.28 -8.84
CA LEU A 149 -11.00 0.62 -8.01
C LEU A 149 -12.38 1.27 -8.19
N GLY A 150 -12.46 2.60 -8.05
CA GLY A 150 -13.71 3.33 -8.20
C GLY A 150 -14.28 3.22 -9.61
N LEU A 151 -13.45 3.37 -10.64
CA LEU A 151 -13.88 3.24 -12.04
C LEU A 151 -14.38 1.81 -12.34
N GLY A 152 -13.67 0.79 -11.84
CA GLY A 152 -14.08 -0.60 -11.98
C GLY A 152 -15.44 -0.88 -11.33
N ALA A 153 -15.65 -0.41 -10.10
CA ALA A 153 -16.94 -0.54 -9.41
C ALA A 153 -18.08 0.17 -10.15
N VAL A 154 -17.86 1.41 -10.62
CA VAL A 154 -18.87 2.19 -11.35
C VAL A 154 -19.19 1.56 -12.70
N LEU A 155 -18.18 1.15 -13.48
CA LEU A 155 -18.39 0.58 -14.81
C LEU A 155 -19.01 -0.83 -14.79
N SER A 156 -18.73 -1.62 -13.75
CA SER A 156 -19.41 -2.91 -13.54
C SER A 156 -20.78 -2.76 -12.89
N ARG A 157 -21.17 -1.54 -12.44
CA ARG A 157 -22.35 -1.31 -11.61
C ARG A 157 -22.38 -2.24 -10.40
N ALA A 158 -21.22 -2.41 -9.76
CA ALA A 158 -21.14 -3.25 -8.57
C ALA A 158 -22.05 -2.72 -7.45
N ARG A 159 -22.83 -3.63 -6.83
CA ARG A 159 -23.75 -3.28 -5.73
C ARG A 159 -22.99 -2.81 -4.49
N GLU A 160 -21.75 -3.28 -4.33
CA GLU A 160 -20.87 -2.93 -3.23
C GLU A 160 -19.41 -3.09 -3.68
N VAL A 161 -18.49 -2.47 -2.95
CA VAL A 161 -17.05 -2.70 -3.11
C VAL A 161 -16.64 -3.73 -2.06
N THR A 162 -16.32 -4.93 -2.51
CA THR A 162 -15.94 -6.04 -1.64
C THR A 162 -14.46 -5.98 -1.25
N ASP A 163 -14.08 -6.68 -0.18
CA ASP A 163 -12.65 -6.88 0.17
C ASP A 163 -11.87 -7.57 -0.96
N GLY A 164 -12.52 -8.47 -1.69
CA GLY A 164 -11.93 -9.12 -2.86
C GLY A 164 -11.58 -8.14 -3.98
N MET A 165 -12.45 -7.16 -4.26
CA MET A 165 -12.20 -6.10 -5.24
C MET A 165 -11.03 -5.18 -4.80
N VAL A 166 -10.95 -4.86 -3.51
CA VAL A 166 -9.84 -4.06 -2.95
C VAL A 166 -8.52 -4.82 -3.05
N LEU A 167 -8.52 -6.09 -2.69
CA LEU A 167 -7.35 -6.96 -2.79
C LEU A 167 -6.91 -7.15 -4.26
N GLU A 168 -7.86 -7.35 -5.17
CA GLU A 168 -7.58 -7.47 -6.60
C GLU A 168 -6.94 -6.20 -7.18
N ALA A 169 -7.37 -5.02 -6.73
CA ALA A 169 -6.75 -3.76 -7.13
C ALA A 169 -5.26 -3.69 -6.71
N ALA A 170 -4.92 -4.23 -5.53
CA ALA A 170 -3.53 -4.32 -5.09
C ALA A 170 -2.71 -5.32 -5.93
N TYR A 171 -3.27 -6.49 -6.24
CA TYR A 171 -2.61 -7.46 -7.13
C TYR A 171 -2.44 -6.91 -8.54
N ALA A 172 -3.43 -6.23 -9.08
CA ALA A 172 -3.35 -5.60 -10.40
C ALA A 172 -2.22 -4.57 -10.46
N LEU A 173 -2.07 -3.74 -9.42
CA LEU A 173 -0.96 -2.78 -9.34
C LEU A 173 0.40 -3.48 -9.27
N TYR A 174 0.49 -4.55 -8.49
CA TYR A 174 1.71 -5.37 -8.39
C TYR A 174 2.07 -6.01 -9.74
N ASP A 175 1.12 -6.68 -10.40
CA ASP A 175 1.33 -7.36 -11.68
C ASP A 175 1.76 -6.36 -12.76
N TYR A 176 1.05 -5.23 -12.86
CA TYR A 176 1.41 -4.16 -13.79
C TYR A 176 2.83 -3.62 -13.54
N THR A 177 3.17 -3.38 -12.27
CA THR A 177 4.49 -2.87 -11.91
C THR A 177 5.58 -3.88 -12.26
N ARG A 178 5.37 -5.15 -11.92
CA ARG A 178 6.35 -6.20 -12.17
C ARG A 178 6.59 -6.44 -13.67
N GLU A 179 5.56 -6.33 -14.48
CA GLU A 179 5.65 -6.51 -15.93
C GLU A 179 6.36 -5.34 -16.63
N HIS A 180 6.02 -4.10 -16.25
CA HIS A 180 6.48 -2.91 -16.98
C HIS A 180 7.66 -2.19 -16.31
N PHE A 181 7.85 -2.37 -15.00
CA PHE A 181 8.86 -1.70 -14.18
C PHE A 181 9.49 -2.65 -13.16
N PRO A 182 10.13 -3.76 -13.57
CA PRO A 182 10.55 -4.85 -12.67
C PRO A 182 11.56 -4.41 -11.59
N GLU A 183 12.28 -3.30 -11.81
CA GLU A 183 13.22 -2.71 -10.86
C GLU A 183 12.59 -1.77 -9.83
N ARG A 184 11.25 -1.53 -9.92
CA ARG A 184 10.53 -0.59 -9.07
C ARG A 184 9.53 -1.30 -8.17
N ILE A 185 9.18 -0.64 -7.06
CA ILE A 185 8.11 -1.08 -6.15
C ILE A 185 6.75 -0.60 -6.66
N TYR A 186 6.71 0.62 -7.21
CA TYR A 186 5.53 1.25 -7.80
C TYR A 186 5.86 1.79 -9.19
N PRO A 187 4.88 1.88 -10.10
CA PRO A 187 5.07 2.56 -11.38
C PRO A 187 5.41 4.04 -11.16
N PRO A 188 6.03 4.73 -12.13
CA PRO A 188 6.11 6.19 -12.09
C PRO A 188 4.71 6.82 -12.06
N VAL A 189 4.51 7.89 -11.27
CA VAL A 189 3.20 8.58 -11.17
C VAL A 189 2.68 9.06 -12.53
N GLY A 190 3.58 9.43 -13.46
CA GLY A 190 3.21 9.80 -14.82
C GLY A 190 2.52 8.69 -15.62
N ARG A 191 2.53 7.42 -15.12
CA ARG A 191 1.87 6.28 -15.76
C ARG A 191 0.47 5.98 -15.22
N LEU A 192 -0.08 6.82 -14.36
CA LEU A 192 -1.42 6.63 -13.77
C LEU A 192 -2.51 6.41 -14.82
N ARG A 193 -2.41 7.05 -15.99
CA ARG A 193 -3.38 6.90 -17.09
C ARG A 193 -3.33 5.52 -17.77
N GLU A 194 -2.26 4.79 -17.59
CA GLU A 194 -2.10 3.41 -18.07
C GLU A 194 -2.48 2.40 -16.96
N VAL A 195 -2.05 2.69 -15.72
CA VAL A 195 -2.32 1.85 -14.55
C VAL A 195 -3.81 1.79 -14.21
N SER A 196 -4.47 2.96 -14.15
CA SER A 196 -5.86 3.02 -13.68
C SER A 196 -6.84 2.21 -14.54
N PRO A 197 -6.80 2.22 -15.88
CA PRO A 197 -7.65 1.33 -16.70
C PRO A 197 -7.37 -0.15 -16.47
N TYR A 198 -6.11 -0.53 -16.28
CA TYR A 198 -5.75 -1.93 -16.01
C TYR A 198 -6.30 -2.38 -14.66
N VAL A 199 -6.09 -1.59 -13.61
CA VAL A 199 -6.66 -1.87 -12.28
C VAL A 199 -8.19 -1.95 -12.35
N ALA A 200 -8.85 -1.02 -13.08
CA ALA A 200 -10.30 -1.04 -13.23
C ALA A 200 -10.81 -2.32 -13.90
N ALA A 201 -10.15 -2.78 -14.98
CA ALA A 201 -10.54 -4.01 -15.66
C ALA A 201 -10.43 -5.25 -14.74
N ARG A 202 -9.37 -5.34 -13.94
CA ARG A 202 -9.15 -6.42 -12.96
C ARG A 202 -10.20 -6.38 -11.85
N VAL A 203 -10.52 -5.20 -11.35
CA VAL A 203 -11.59 -4.99 -10.35
C VAL A 203 -12.96 -5.38 -10.91
N MET A 204 -13.26 -5.02 -12.18
CA MET A 204 -14.49 -5.46 -12.85
C MET A 204 -14.57 -6.98 -12.98
N GLN A 205 -13.49 -7.62 -13.36
CA GLN A 205 -13.40 -9.07 -13.43
C GLN A 205 -13.72 -9.70 -12.07
N ARG A 206 -13.12 -9.17 -11.00
CA ARG A 206 -13.38 -9.65 -9.64
C ARG A 206 -14.83 -9.45 -9.21
N ALA A 207 -15.42 -8.30 -9.52
CA ALA A 207 -16.83 -8.03 -9.25
C ALA A 207 -17.78 -9.01 -9.98
N LEU A 208 -17.42 -9.45 -11.20
CA LEU A 208 -18.13 -10.48 -11.93
C LEU A 208 -18.00 -11.85 -11.27
N GLU A 209 -16.80 -12.25 -10.87
CA GLU A 209 -16.52 -13.51 -10.19
C GLU A 209 -17.27 -13.64 -8.86
N GLU A 210 -17.40 -12.53 -8.13
CA GLU A 210 -18.14 -12.48 -6.85
C GLU A 210 -19.66 -12.27 -7.03
N GLY A 211 -20.13 -12.10 -8.26
CA GLY A 211 -21.56 -11.94 -8.57
C GLY A 211 -22.15 -10.62 -8.09
N VAL A 212 -21.33 -9.60 -7.81
CA VAL A 212 -21.78 -8.27 -7.40
C VAL A 212 -21.92 -7.27 -8.55
N ALA A 213 -21.42 -7.61 -9.75
CA ALA A 213 -21.54 -6.79 -10.96
C ALA A 213 -22.92 -6.92 -11.62
N GLU A 214 -23.61 -5.80 -11.85
CA GLU A 214 -24.93 -5.73 -12.46
C GLU A 214 -24.94 -5.21 -13.92
N GLU A 215 -23.81 -4.74 -14.42
CA GLU A 215 -23.73 -4.26 -15.80
C GLU A 215 -23.80 -5.43 -16.80
N ALA A 216 -24.91 -5.52 -17.52
CA ALA A 216 -25.14 -6.63 -18.44
C ALA A 216 -24.13 -6.72 -19.59
N ARG A 217 -23.60 -5.56 -20.04
CA ARG A 217 -22.66 -5.49 -21.17
C ARG A 217 -21.28 -6.07 -20.89
N VAL A 218 -20.94 -6.29 -19.61
CA VAL A 218 -19.62 -6.82 -19.21
C VAL A 218 -19.69 -8.32 -18.82
N GLN A 219 -20.87 -8.88 -18.77
CA GLN A 219 -21.05 -10.29 -18.43
C GLN A 219 -20.36 -11.20 -19.46
N GLY A 220 -19.53 -12.13 -18.96
CA GLY A 220 -18.80 -13.09 -19.79
C GLY A 220 -17.65 -12.52 -20.63
N LEU A 221 -17.29 -11.24 -20.45
CA LEU A 221 -16.13 -10.66 -21.14
C LEU A 221 -14.80 -11.17 -20.54
N THR A 222 -13.83 -11.36 -21.42
CA THR A 222 -12.43 -11.62 -21.02
C THR A 222 -11.79 -10.37 -20.42
N LEU A 223 -10.67 -10.53 -19.70
CA LEU A 223 -9.93 -9.38 -19.15
C LEU A 223 -9.53 -8.36 -20.22
N GLU A 224 -9.11 -8.83 -21.41
CA GLU A 224 -8.77 -7.96 -22.53
C GLU A 224 -9.97 -7.13 -23.00
N ALA A 225 -11.13 -7.77 -23.18
CA ALA A 225 -12.36 -7.11 -23.55
C ALA A 225 -12.86 -6.13 -22.47
N LEU A 226 -12.67 -6.46 -21.17
CA LEU A 226 -12.95 -5.54 -20.07
C LEU A 226 -12.02 -4.32 -20.11
N LEU A 227 -10.74 -4.52 -20.40
CA LEU A 227 -9.78 -3.42 -20.53
C LEU A 227 -10.16 -2.47 -21.69
N ASP A 228 -10.57 -3.02 -22.83
CA ASP A 228 -11.05 -2.21 -23.97
C ASP A 228 -12.35 -1.48 -23.61
N PHE A 229 -13.26 -2.15 -22.91
CA PHE A 229 -14.47 -1.52 -22.38
C PHE A 229 -14.16 -0.34 -21.47
N VAL A 230 -13.20 -0.48 -20.55
CA VAL A 230 -12.74 0.60 -19.67
C VAL A 230 -12.11 1.73 -20.47
N LYS A 231 -11.14 1.41 -21.36
CA LYS A 231 -10.46 2.42 -22.19
C LYS A 231 -11.44 3.25 -23.03
N SER A 232 -12.47 2.63 -23.58
CA SER A 232 -13.50 3.32 -24.38
C SER A 232 -14.33 4.35 -23.59
N ARG A 233 -14.31 4.25 -22.23
CA ARG A 233 -15.06 5.11 -21.29
C ARG A 233 -14.14 5.93 -20.41
N PHE A 234 -12.83 5.78 -20.57
CA PHE A 234 -11.86 6.53 -19.79
C PHE A 234 -11.85 7.99 -20.24
N TRP A 235 -12.07 8.90 -19.30
CA TRP A 235 -12.13 10.32 -19.62
C TRP A 235 -10.77 10.85 -20.06
N GLU A 236 -10.79 11.60 -21.19
CA GLU A 236 -9.65 12.29 -21.72
C GLU A 236 -9.82 13.81 -21.57
N PRO A 237 -8.80 14.56 -21.09
CA PRO A 237 -8.84 16.00 -20.93
C PRO A 237 -8.69 16.70 -22.31
N ARG A 238 -9.74 16.62 -23.11
CA ARG A 238 -9.80 17.25 -24.44
C ARG A 238 -11.05 18.10 -24.57
N TYR A 239 -10.95 19.19 -25.28
CA TYR A 239 -12.11 19.99 -25.66
C TYR A 239 -12.97 19.19 -26.64
N LEU A 240 -14.24 19.06 -26.35
CA LEU A 240 -15.22 18.51 -27.29
C LEU A 240 -15.73 19.62 -28.21
N PRO A 241 -16.08 19.32 -29.48
CA PRO A 241 -16.68 20.29 -30.34
C PRO A 241 -18.02 20.79 -29.78
N TYR A 242 -18.25 22.11 -29.86
CA TYR A 242 -19.53 22.68 -29.46
C TYR A 242 -20.64 22.12 -30.35
N ARG A 243 -21.76 21.76 -29.76
CA ARG A 243 -22.98 21.41 -30.48
C ARG A 243 -24.07 22.41 -30.10
N PRO A 244 -24.91 22.86 -31.05
CA PRO A 244 -26.06 23.67 -30.72
C PRO A 244 -26.94 22.93 -29.68
N ALA A 245 -27.41 23.64 -28.68
CA ALA A 245 -28.42 23.08 -27.76
C ALA A 245 -29.70 22.81 -28.56
N PRO A 246 -30.42 21.71 -28.30
CA PRO A 246 -31.76 21.56 -28.88
C PRO A 246 -32.61 22.73 -28.45
N VAL A 247 -33.29 23.37 -29.42
CA VAL A 247 -34.30 24.39 -29.12
C VAL A 247 -35.46 23.70 -28.41
N ILE A 248 -35.73 24.09 -27.16
CA ILE A 248 -36.81 23.55 -26.36
C ILE A 248 -38.11 24.17 -26.87
#